data_1a250c3f71f1170169edbf38284561af
#
_entry.id   1a250c3f71f1170169edbf38284561af
#
_cell.length_a   1.000
_cell.length_b   1.000
_cell.length_c   1.000
_cell.angle_alpha   90.00
_cell.angle_beta   90.00
_cell.angle_gamma   90.00
#
_symmetry.space_group_name_H-M   'P 1'
#
loop_
_entity.id
_entity.type
_entity.pdbx_description
1 polymer ?
#
loop_
_entity_poly.entity_id
_entity_poly.type
_entity_poly.pdbx_seq_one_letter_code
_entity_poly.pdbx_strand_id
1 'polypeptide(L)'
;MISLLTNNKLNEHKNSFTVTYPRSVNIIFGNYPYLNILHNFILEIKNNLSKDLSNYVNVRGSMTDWCHFLDKKDFINFISYLINKYQVTHHELFRHFLEKKTIGNAWGNEIKKGDSLDYHKHDCVHGVLYLTKGCDLILPELNLKITPEPGDYYIFPPEILHGFDKYEGEKNRYSLVFNIAPKNQFKYNKKIREKNERQNS
;
A
#
# COMPACT_ATOMS: atom_id res chain seq x y z
N MET A 1 0.63 1.12 -16.16
CA MET A 1 0.63 -0.02 -17.11
C MET A 1 0.95 -1.29 -16.33
N ILE A 2 0.21 -2.37 -16.56
CA ILE A 2 0.47 -3.69 -15.99
C ILE A 2 1.12 -4.55 -17.07
N SER A 3 2.21 -5.23 -16.76
CA SER A 3 2.88 -6.12 -17.69
C SER A 3 3.27 -7.43 -16.98
N LEU A 4 3.20 -8.53 -17.73
CA LEU A 4 3.70 -9.82 -17.29
C LEU A 4 5.17 -9.95 -17.70
N LEU A 5 5.98 -10.53 -16.83
CA LEU A 5 7.40 -10.81 -17.11
C LEU A 5 7.59 -12.15 -17.85
N THR A 6 6.53 -12.96 -17.90
CA THR A 6 6.47 -14.25 -18.62
C THR A 6 5.08 -14.48 -19.21
N ASN A 7 4.87 -15.63 -19.88
CA ASN A 7 3.61 -16.03 -20.52
C ASN A 7 2.48 -16.43 -19.54
N ASN A 8 2.37 -15.77 -18.39
CA ASN A 8 1.27 -15.98 -17.45
C ASN A 8 -0.04 -15.40 -18.04
N LYS A 9 -1.17 -15.99 -17.66
CA LYS A 9 -2.48 -15.44 -18.05
C LYS A 9 -2.87 -14.32 -17.13
N LEU A 10 -3.14 -13.15 -17.69
CA LEU A 10 -3.73 -12.00 -17.00
C LEU A 10 -5.20 -11.89 -17.42
N ASN A 11 -6.11 -12.02 -16.48
CA ASN A 11 -7.54 -11.79 -16.69
C ASN A 11 -7.94 -10.50 -15.99
N GLU A 12 -8.25 -9.47 -16.77
CA GLU A 12 -8.69 -8.17 -16.26
C GLU A 12 -10.21 -8.14 -16.14
N HIS A 13 -10.69 -7.62 -15.04
CA HIS A 13 -12.08 -7.30 -14.76
C HIS A 13 -12.22 -5.80 -14.47
N LYS A 14 -13.41 -5.27 -14.48
CA LYS A 14 -13.68 -3.82 -14.38
C LYS A 14 -12.88 -3.07 -13.28
N ASN A 15 -12.56 -3.69 -12.16
CA ASN A 15 -11.85 -3.08 -11.02
C ASN A 15 -10.87 -4.05 -10.34
N SER A 16 -10.53 -5.14 -11.01
CA SER A 16 -9.58 -6.12 -10.50
C SER A 16 -8.94 -6.90 -11.64
N PHE A 17 -7.86 -7.57 -11.36
CA PHE A 17 -7.29 -8.56 -12.24
C PHE A 17 -6.88 -9.82 -11.47
N THR A 18 -6.86 -10.94 -12.17
CA THR A 18 -6.42 -12.23 -11.64
C THR A 18 -5.20 -12.70 -12.40
N VAL A 19 -4.14 -13.04 -11.68
CA VAL A 19 -2.96 -13.68 -12.24
C VAL A 19 -2.97 -15.15 -11.82
N THR A 20 -2.77 -16.03 -12.77
CA THR A 20 -2.70 -17.48 -12.54
C THR A 20 -1.25 -17.95 -12.68
N TYR A 21 -0.56 -18.16 -11.55
CA TYR A 21 0.76 -18.74 -11.46
C TYR A 21 1.24 -18.88 -10.01
N PRO A 22 1.67 -20.00 -9.59
CA PRO A 22 1.11 -21.36 -9.67
C PRO A 22 -0.30 -21.44 -9.05
N ARG A 23 -0.79 -20.34 -8.49
CA ARG A 23 -2.14 -20.16 -7.92
C ARG A 23 -2.78 -18.89 -8.48
N SER A 24 -4.10 -18.83 -8.50
CA SER A 24 -4.81 -17.60 -8.84
C SER A 24 -4.74 -16.59 -7.70
N VAL A 25 -4.43 -15.35 -8.02
CA VAL A 25 -4.39 -14.23 -7.09
C VAL A 25 -5.26 -13.10 -7.63
N ASN A 26 -6.20 -12.64 -6.80
CA ASN A 26 -7.04 -11.50 -7.13
C ASN A 26 -6.45 -10.21 -6.55
N ILE A 27 -6.25 -9.22 -7.40
CA ILE A 27 -5.77 -7.89 -7.03
C ILE A 27 -6.84 -6.87 -7.42
N ILE A 28 -7.28 -6.07 -6.45
CA ILE A 28 -8.17 -4.95 -6.69
C ILE A 28 -7.31 -3.77 -7.13
N PHE A 29 -7.74 -3.07 -8.17
CA PHE A 29 -7.07 -1.87 -8.64
C PHE A 29 -8.07 -0.82 -9.13
N GLY A 30 -7.60 0.41 -9.21
CA GLY A 30 -8.35 1.51 -9.78
C GLY A 30 -7.59 2.82 -9.69
N ASN A 31 -8.27 3.90 -10.05
CA ASN A 31 -7.73 5.25 -9.94
C ASN A 31 -8.62 6.09 -9.03
N TYR A 32 -8.02 6.80 -8.09
CA TYR A 32 -8.66 7.77 -7.19
C TYR A 32 -8.65 9.14 -7.87
N PRO A 33 -9.81 9.68 -8.27
CA PRO A 33 -9.86 10.79 -9.23
C PRO A 33 -9.62 12.18 -8.62
N TYR A 34 -9.44 12.28 -7.29
CA TYR A 34 -9.39 13.55 -6.58
C TYR A 34 -7.96 14.09 -6.45
N LEU A 35 -7.43 14.70 -7.52
CA LEU A 35 -6.04 15.18 -7.61
C LEU A 35 -5.65 16.17 -6.51
N ASN A 36 -6.57 17.04 -6.07
CA ASN A 36 -6.35 17.95 -4.95
C ASN A 36 -6.07 17.20 -3.64
N ILE A 37 -6.73 16.08 -3.41
CA ILE A 37 -6.52 15.24 -2.21
C ILE A 37 -5.15 14.53 -2.31
N LEU A 38 -4.75 14.07 -3.50
CA LEU A 38 -3.39 13.53 -3.69
C LEU A 38 -2.33 14.56 -3.35
N HIS A 39 -2.53 15.82 -3.73
CA HIS A 39 -1.61 16.90 -3.38
C HIS A 39 -1.55 17.13 -1.86
N ASN A 40 -2.69 17.12 -1.16
CA ASN A 40 -2.74 17.23 0.30
C ASN A 40 -1.96 16.10 0.98
N PHE A 41 -2.09 14.86 0.50
CA PHE A 41 -1.31 13.73 1.00
C PHE A 41 0.20 13.96 0.82
N ILE A 42 0.64 14.45 -0.34
CA ILE A 42 2.07 14.74 -0.58
C ILE A 42 2.58 15.79 0.40
N LEU A 43 1.84 16.88 0.62
CA LEU A 43 2.21 17.92 1.58
C LEU A 43 2.28 17.38 3.00
N GLU A 44 1.29 16.58 3.40
CA GLU A 44 1.25 15.96 4.71
C GLU A 44 2.44 15.03 4.93
N ILE A 45 2.80 14.20 3.94
CA ILE A 45 3.97 13.33 4.01
C ILE A 45 5.25 14.16 4.17
N LYS A 46 5.47 15.16 3.32
CA LYS A 46 6.68 16.01 3.36
C LYS A 46 6.91 16.67 4.70
N ASN A 47 5.82 17.11 5.35
CA ASN A 47 5.89 17.84 6.60
C ASN A 47 6.06 16.91 7.84
N ASN A 48 5.86 15.61 7.68
CA ASN A 48 5.81 14.67 8.80
C ASN A 48 6.69 13.43 8.60
N LEU A 49 7.73 13.52 7.78
CA LEU A 49 8.71 12.44 7.63
C LEU A 49 9.44 12.21 8.96
N SER A 50 9.46 10.96 9.38
CA SER A 50 10.23 10.52 10.55
C SER A 50 11.63 10.09 10.15
N LYS A 51 12.65 10.60 10.87
CA LYS A 51 14.05 10.27 10.60
C LYS A 51 14.48 8.90 11.15
N ASP A 52 13.72 8.35 12.11
CA ASP A 52 14.19 7.21 12.92
C ASP A 52 13.61 5.85 12.51
N LEU A 53 12.70 5.79 11.54
CA LEU A 53 12.00 4.54 11.18
C LEU A 53 12.72 3.69 10.14
N SER A 54 13.75 4.20 9.48
CA SER A 54 14.45 3.52 8.38
C SER A 54 15.14 2.21 8.78
N ASN A 55 15.47 2.01 10.06
CA ASN A 55 16.13 0.81 10.56
C ASN A 55 15.18 -0.37 10.85
N TYR A 56 13.86 -0.14 10.84
CA TYR A 56 12.85 -1.13 11.23
C TYR A 56 11.90 -1.52 10.10
N VAL A 57 12.17 -1.06 8.88
CA VAL A 57 11.26 -1.20 7.74
C VAL A 57 12.00 -1.69 6.50
N ASN A 58 11.24 -2.32 5.59
CA ASN A 58 11.77 -2.78 4.31
C ASN A 58 12.03 -1.63 3.32
N VAL A 59 11.50 -0.43 3.61
CA VAL A 59 11.70 0.77 2.78
C VAL A 59 13.09 1.35 3.06
N ARG A 60 13.91 1.45 2.04
CA ARG A 60 15.20 2.17 2.03
C ARG A 60 14.96 3.60 1.53
N GLY A 61 14.14 4.35 2.27
CA GLY A 61 13.69 5.71 1.96
C GLY A 61 13.21 6.38 3.23
N SER A 62 12.35 7.39 3.10
CA SER A 62 11.76 8.08 4.24
C SER A 62 10.27 7.77 4.35
N MET A 63 9.75 7.72 5.57
CA MET A 63 8.33 7.50 5.81
C MET A 63 7.82 8.33 6.99
N THR A 64 6.51 8.51 7.07
CA THR A 64 5.83 9.05 8.25
C THR A 64 5.71 7.98 9.33
N ASP A 65 5.22 8.36 10.52
CA ASP A 65 4.80 7.37 11.51
C ASP A 65 3.78 6.37 10.91
N TRP A 66 3.80 5.12 11.43
CA TRP A 66 2.98 4.01 10.95
C TRP A 66 1.46 4.24 11.00
N CYS A 67 1.00 5.12 11.89
CA CYS A 67 -0.41 5.40 12.09
C CYS A 67 -0.79 6.83 11.71
N HIS A 68 0.13 7.56 11.05
CA HIS A 68 0.02 8.99 10.79
C HIS A 68 -1.28 9.40 10.08
N PHE A 69 -1.79 8.55 9.18
CA PHE A 69 -2.97 8.87 8.37
C PHE A 69 -4.29 8.34 8.93
N LEU A 70 -4.30 7.54 9.99
CA LEU A 70 -5.53 6.85 10.46
C LEU A 70 -6.69 7.79 10.82
N ASP A 71 -6.39 8.97 11.34
CA ASP A 71 -7.37 9.98 11.77
C ASP A 71 -7.50 11.15 10.79
N LYS A 72 -6.74 11.15 9.69
CA LYS A 72 -6.76 12.24 8.72
C LYS A 72 -8.02 12.16 7.86
N LYS A 73 -8.72 13.29 7.75
CA LYS A 73 -9.99 13.39 7.00
C LYS A 73 -9.87 12.91 5.55
N ASP A 74 -8.80 13.29 4.85
CA ASP A 74 -8.58 12.91 3.46
C ASP A 74 -8.39 11.40 3.30
N PHE A 75 -7.72 10.75 4.26
CA PHE A 75 -7.59 9.29 4.27
C PHE A 75 -8.92 8.59 4.56
N ILE A 76 -9.70 9.09 5.53
CA ILE A 76 -11.04 8.57 5.83
C ILE A 76 -11.94 8.69 4.59
N ASN A 77 -11.87 9.79 3.86
CA ASN A 77 -12.59 9.99 2.61
C ASN A 77 -12.14 9.00 1.52
N PHE A 78 -10.85 8.75 1.38
CA PHE A 78 -10.32 7.74 0.46
C PHE A 78 -10.82 6.33 0.80
N ILE A 79 -10.78 5.93 2.07
CA ILE A 79 -11.32 4.64 2.52
C ILE A 79 -12.83 4.54 2.27
N SER A 80 -13.58 5.62 2.54
CA SER A 80 -15.01 5.68 2.24
C SER A 80 -15.31 5.54 0.74
N TYR A 81 -14.49 6.16 -0.10
CA TYR A 81 -14.56 5.99 -1.55
C TYR A 81 -14.35 4.53 -1.96
N LEU A 82 -13.35 3.85 -1.41
CA LEU A 82 -13.10 2.43 -1.68
C LEU A 82 -14.29 1.57 -1.24
N ILE A 83 -14.82 1.78 -0.04
CA ILE A 83 -15.98 1.07 0.48
C ILE A 83 -17.17 1.24 -0.45
N ASN A 84 -17.52 2.47 -0.82
CA ASN A 84 -18.66 2.76 -1.70
C ASN A 84 -18.48 2.16 -3.09
N LYS A 85 -17.27 2.21 -3.65
CA LYS A 85 -16.98 1.68 -4.99
C LYS A 85 -17.09 0.17 -5.06
N TYR A 86 -16.67 -0.54 -4.00
CA TYR A 86 -16.57 -2.00 -3.99
C TYR A 86 -17.68 -2.71 -3.19
N GLN A 87 -18.53 -1.97 -2.52
CA GLN A 87 -19.64 -2.50 -1.72
C GLN A 87 -20.53 -3.49 -2.49
N VAL A 88 -20.65 -3.34 -3.79
CA VAL A 88 -21.54 -4.14 -4.66
C VAL A 88 -20.81 -5.26 -5.43
N THR A 89 -19.50 -5.37 -5.34
CA THR A 89 -18.72 -6.23 -6.25
C THR A 89 -18.45 -7.63 -5.73
N HIS A 90 -18.92 -8.00 -4.54
CA HIS A 90 -18.69 -9.33 -3.93
C HIS A 90 -17.26 -9.87 -4.02
N HIS A 91 -16.27 -8.97 -4.18
CA HIS A 91 -14.88 -9.36 -4.31
C HIS A 91 -14.37 -9.90 -2.97
N GLU A 92 -13.72 -11.06 -2.97
CA GLU A 92 -13.28 -11.74 -1.73
C GLU A 92 -12.39 -10.86 -0.84
N LEU A 93 -11.45 -10.12 -1.43
CA LEU A 93 -10.59 -9.18 -0.69
C LEU A 93 -11.41 -8.08 0.00
N PHE A 94 -12.51 -7.67 -0.63
CA PHE A 94 -13.36 -6.62 -0.12
C PHE A 94 -14.31 -7.07 0.97
N ARG A 95 -14.71 -8.35 0.93
CA ARG A 95 -15.45 -8.97 2.03
C ARG A 95 -14.71 -8.83 3.36
N HIS A 96 -13.39 -8.88 3.33
CA HIS A 96 -12.57 -8.65 4.51
C HIS A 96 -12.67 -7.23 5.10
N PHE A 97 -12.93 -6.21 4.30
CA PHE A 97 -13.28 -4.87 4.78
C PHE A 97 -14.60 -4.86 5.54
N LEU A 98 -15.61 -5.56 5.01
CA LEU A 98 -16.96 -5.59 5.56
C LEU A 98 -17.09 -6.51 6.78
N GLU A 99 -16.29 -7.56 6.87
CA GLU A 99 -16.31 -8.57 7.94
C GLU A 99 -15.52 -8.15 9.19
N LYS A 100 -15.83 -6.99 9.79
CA LYS A 100 -15.25 -6.54 11.08
C LYS A 100 -13.71 -6.32 11.08
N LYS A 101 -13.08 -6.27 9.94
CA LYS A 101 -11.67 -5.89 9.79
C LYS A 101 -11.54 -4.38 9.78
N THR A 102 -10.41 -3.87 10.24
CA THR A 102 -10.15 -2.44 10.33
C THR A 102 -8.86 -2.09 9.63
N ILE A 103 -8.76 -0.83 9.23
CA ILE A 103 -7.47 -0.25 8.89
C ILE A 103 -6.66 -0.20 10.18
N GLY A 104 -5.51 -0.83 10.20
CA GLY A 104 -4.71 -0.94 11.40
C GLY A 104 -3.53 -0.02 11.44
N ASN A 105 -3.00 0.30 10.30
CA ASN A 105 -2.01 1.33 10.13
C ASN A 105 -2.12 1.95 8.74
N ALA A 106 -1.68 3.21 8.63
CA ALA A 106 -1.64 3.95 7.39
C ALA A 106 -0.53 5.00 7.48
N TRP A 107 0.40 4.95 6.53
CA TRP A 107 1.59 5.79 6.52
C TRP A 107 1.92 6.27 5.09
N GLY A 108 2.71 7.32 5.01
CA GLY A 108 3.22 7.84 3.74
C GLY A 108 4.69 7.50 3.55
N ASN A 109 5.09 7.24 2.31
CA ASN A 109 6.48 7.06 1.92
C ASN A 109 6.94 8.18 0.99
N GLU A 110 8.18 8.62 1.19
CA GLU A 110 8.96 9.40 0.22
C GLU A 110 10.14 8.55 -0.24
N ILE A 111 10.25 8.35 -1.55
CA ILE A 111 11.31 7.59 -2.20
C ILE A 111 12.11 8.53 -3.09
N LYS A 112 13.42 8.56 -2.89
CA LYS A 112 14.38 9.37 -3.64
C LYS A 112 15.23 8.50 -4.55
N LYS A 113 15.93 9.10 -5.46
CA LYS A 113 16.91 8.41 -6.31
C LYS A 113 17.91 7.63 -5.45
N GLY A 114 18.05 6.37 -5.74
CA GLY A 114 18.88 5.44 -5.00
C GLY A 114 18.16 4.63 -3.94
N ASP A 115 16.96 5.03 -3.51
CA ASP A 115 16.15 4.29 -2.54
C ASP A 115 15.54 3.02 -3.17
N SER A 116 15.18 2.07 -2.33
CA SER A 116 14.58 0.79 -2.72
C SER A 116 13.54 0.32 -1.71
N LEU A 117 12.75 -0.67 -2.09
CA LEU A 117 11.89 -1.41 -1.19
C LEU A 117 12.29 -2.88 -1.25
N ASP A 118 12.85 -3.38 -0.16
CA ASP A 118 13.21 -4.79 -0.05
C ASP A 118 11.97 -5.65 -0.28
N TYR A 119 12.12 -6.75 -1.03
CA TYR A 119 11.01 -7.67 -1.29
C TYR A 119 10.53 -8.31 0.00
N HIS A 120 9.26 -8.12 0.33
CA HIS A 120 8.67 -8.58 1.59
C HIS A 120 7.20 -8.97 1.44
N LYS A 121 6.64 -9.56 2.47
CA LYS A 121 5.24 -10.00 2.58
C LYS A 121 4.59 -9.36 3.79
N HIS A 122 3.26 -9.33 3.80
CA HIS A 122 2.47 -8.92 4.96
C HIS A 122 1.58 -10.07 5.44
N ASP A 123 1.24 -10.05 6.73
CA ASP A 123 0.27 -11.01 7.32
C ASP A 123 -1.18 -10.56 7.14
N CYS A 124 -1.41 -9.47 6.42
CA CYS A 124 -2.72 -8.85 6.25
C CYS A 124 -2.91 -8.33 4.82
N VAL A 125 -4.15 -8.01 4.47
CA VAL A 125 -4.45 -7.32 3.22
C VAL A 125 -3.71 -5.99 3.20
N HIS A 126 -3.01 -5.73 2.11
CA HIS A 126 -2.17 -4.56 1.91
C HIS A 126 -2.71 -3.67 0.81
N GLY A 127 -2.72 -2.37 1.04
CA GLY A 127 -3.14 -1.38 0.05
C GLY A 127 -2.12 -0.28 -0.15
N VAL A 128 -1.97 0.16 -1.38
CA VAL A 128 -1.12 1.29 -1.75
C VAL A 128 -1.85 2.22 -2.69
N LEU A 129 -1.79 3.53 -2.41
CA LEU A 129 -2.22 4.62 -3.30
C LEU A 129 -0.98 5.38 -3.76
N TYR A 130 -0.77 5.43 -5.06
CA TYR A 130 0.35 6.15 -5.65
C TYR A 130 0.00 7.62 -5.83
N LEU A 131 0.77 8.51 -5.24
CA LEU A 131 0.53 9.96 -5.27
C LEU A 131 1.29 10.64 -6.40
N THR A 132 2.37 10.02 -6.86
CA THR A 132 3.19 10.48 -7.98
C THR A 132 3.58 9.32 -8.87
N LYS A 133 3.91 9.61 -10.13
CA LYS A 133 4.53 8.65 -11.04
C LYS A 133 5.97 8.34 -10.60
N GLY A 134 6.46 7.19 -10.96
CA GLY A 134 7.86 6.84 -10.72
C GLY A 134 8.10 5.34 -10.71
N CYS A 135 8.53 4.81 -9.60
CA CYS A 135 8.99 3.44 -9.42
C CYS A 135 7.94 2.38 -9.75
N ASP A 136 8.33 1.33 -10.45
CA ASP A 136 7.47 0.18 -10.69
C ASP A 136 7.25 -0.64 -9.43
N LEU A 137 6.03 -1.13 -9.22
CA LEU A 137 5.74 -2.17 -8.25
C LEU A 137 6.01 -3.53 -8.89
N ILE A 138 6.85 -4.34 -8.25
CA ILE A 138 7.22 -5.66 -8.74
C ILE A 138 6.62 -6.71 -7.82
N LEU A 139 5.92 -7.68 -8.39
CA LEU A 139 5.35 -8.84 -7.73
C LEU A 139 6.06 -10.10 -8.30
N PRO A 140 7.23 -10.47 -7.79
CA PRO A 140 8.11 -11.45 -8.47
C PRO A 140 7.50 -12.86 -8.52
N GLU A 141 6.78 -13.28 -7.49
CA GLU A 141 6.11 -14.59 -7.47
C GLU A 141 4.99 -14.70 -8.53
N LEU A 142 4.49 -13.59 -9.03
CA LEU A 142 3.47 -13.52 -10.08
C LEU A 142 4.07 -13.17 -11.45
N ASN A 143 5.39 -12.92 -11.50
CA ASN A 143 6.07 -12.36 -12.68
C ASN A 143 5.37 -11.11 -13.22
N LEU A 144 4.95 -10.23 -12.32
CA LEU A 144 4.16 -9.05 -12.63
C LEU A 144 4.92 -7.78 -12.27
N LYS A 145 4.95 -6.86 -13.23
CA LYS A 145 5.48 -5.51 -13.09
C LYS A 145 4.38 -4.51 -13.36
N ILE A 146 4.17 -3.58 -12.46
CA ILE A 146 3.15 -2.55 -12.52
C ILE A 146 3.83 -1.19 -12.52
N THR A 147 3.56 -0.39 -13.54
CA THR A 147 3.99 1.03 -13.60
C THR A 147 2.80 1.91 -13.23
N PRO A 148 2.70 2.39 -11.97
CA PRO A 148 1.55 3.14 -11.52
C PRO A 148 1.60 4.60 -12.00
N GLU A 149 0.41 5.17 -12.21
CA GLU A 149 0.21 6.60 -12.42
C GLU A 149 -0.33 7.27 -11.13
N PRO A 150 -0.28 8.60 -11.01
CA PRO A 150 -0.85 9.31 -9.87
C PRO A 150 -2.34 9.01 -9.72
N GLY A 151 -2.75 8.66 -8.50
CA GLY A 151 -4.11 8.23 -8.18
C GLY A 151 -4.35 6.73 -8.31
N ASP A 152 -3.46 5.98 -8.96
CA ASP A 152 -3.60 4.52 -9.01
C ASP A 152 -3.48 3.92 -7.62
N TYR A 153 -4.38 3.00 -7.32
CA TYR A 153 -4.31 2.20 -6.10
C TYR A 153 -4.40 0.71 -6.41
N TYR A 154 -3.72 -0.06 -5.58
CA TYR A 154 -3.72 -1.52 -5.64
C TYR A 154 -3.95 -2.06 -4.24
N ILE A 155 -4.80 -3.09 -4.14
CA ILE A 155 -5.08 -3.81 -2.89
C ILE A 155 -4.87 -5.28 -3.18
N PHE A 156 -3.98 -5.92 -2.46
CA PHE A 156 -3.64 -7.32 -2.66
C PHE A 156 -3.72 -8.12 -1.37
N PRO A 157 -3.96 -9.45 -1.49
CA PRO A 157 -4.08 -10.33 -0.34
C PRO A 157 -2.77 -10.43 0.44
N PRO A 158 -2.85 -10.95 1.68
CA PRO A 158 -1.68 -11.28 2.47
C PRO A 158 -0.70 -12.16 1.69
N GLU A 159 0.54 -12.18 2.14
CA GLU A 159 1.59 -13.09 1.64
C GLU A 159 2.03 -12.86 0.18
N ILE A 160 1.59 -11.81 -0.48
CA ILE A 160 2.12 -11.45 -1.81
C ILE A 160 3.48 -10.79 -1.64
N LEU A 161 4.50 -11.45 -2.17
CA LEU A 161 5.86 -10.88 -2.21
C LEU A 161 5.85 -9.68 -3.15
N HIS A 162 6.27 -8.53 -2.65
CA HIS A 162 6.30 -7.29 -3.41
C HIS A 162 7.45 -6.39 -2.98
N GLY A 163 7.83 -5.52 -3.88
CA GLY A 163 8.90 -4.55 -3.66
C GLY A 163 9.19 -3.76 -4.93
N PHE A 164 10.27 -3.03 -4.92
CA PHE A 164 10.83 -2.41 -6.10
C PHE A 164 12.35 -2.31 -5.96
N ASP A 165 13.03 -2.39 -7.10
CA ASP A 165 14.46 -2.26 -7.18
C ASP A 165 14.88 -0.79 -6.94
N LYS A 166 16.15 -0.51 -7.03
CA LYS A 166 16.68 0.82 -6.84
C LYS A 166 15.99 1.84 -7.74
N TYR A 167 15.45 2.91 -7.15
CA TYR A 167 14.78 3.98 -7.87
C TYR A 167 15.79 4.89 -8.55
N GLU A 168 15.67 5.05 -9.88
CA GLU A 168 16.60 5.84 -10.68
C GLU A 168 16.00 7.19 -11.17
N GLY A 169 14.76 7.50 -10.76
CA GLY A 169 14.08 8.74 -11.15
C GLY A 169 14.63 9.97 -10.44
N GLU A 170 14.61 11.12 -11.12
CA GLU A 170 15.12 12.38 -10.57
C GLU A 170 14.13 13.09 -9.62
N LYS A 171 12.84 12.79 -9.71
CA LYS A 171 11.80 13.39 -8.86
C LYS A 171 11.43 12.46 -7.73
N ASN A 172 11.29 13.01 -6.52
CA ASN A 172 10.80 12.21 -5.38
C ASN A 172 9.45 11.59 -5.68
N ARG A 173 9.31 10.32 -5.34
CA ARG A 173 8.07 9.56 -5.44
C ARG A 173 7.40 9.50 -4.09
N TYR A 174 6.06 9.67 -4.10
CA TYR A 174 5.23 9.59 -2.90
C TYR A 174 4.17 8.51 -3.05
N SER A 175 3.92 7.79 -1.97
CA SER A 175 2.81 6.83 -1.89
C SER A 175 2.22 6.82 -0.47
N LEU A 176 0.92 6.55 -0.40
CA LEU A 176 0.20 6.27 0.83
C LEU A 176 -0.05 4.78 0.93
N VAL A 177 0.30 4.18 2.05
CA VAL A 177 0.22 2.74 2.28
C VAL A 177 -0.66 2.46 3.48
N PHE A 178 -1.45 1.37 3.43
CA PHE A 178 -2.30 0.98 4.55
C PHE A 178 -2.46 -0.54 4.61
N ASN A 179 -2.70 -1.05 5.81
CA ASN A 179 -2.94 -2.46 6.08
C ASN A 179 -4.33 -2.67 6.68
N ILE A 180 -4.99 -3.73 6.22
CA ILE A 180 -6.31 -4.15 6.69
C ILE A 180 -6.17 -5.49 7.38
N ALA A 181 -6.51 -5.54 8.66
CA ALA A 181 -6.45 -6.78 9.43
C ALA A 181 -7.56 -6.85 10.49
N PRO A 182 -7.79 -8.00 11.11
CA PRO A 182 -8.71 -8.12 12.22
C PRO A 182 -8.37 -7.18 13.37
N LYS A 183 -9.38 -6.58 14.02
CA LYS A 183 -9.20 -5.64 15.14
C LYS A 183 -8.25 -6.14 16.24
N ASN A 184 -8.23 -7.44 16.48
CA ASN A 184 -7.42 -8.03 17.54
C ASN A 184 -5.91 -7.99 17.24
N GLN A 185 -5.52 -8.12 15.96
CA GLN A 185 -4.13 -8.11 15.53
C GLN A 185 -3.47 -6.75 15.78
N PHE A 186 -4.21 -5.66 15.55
CA PHE A 186 -3.69 -4.31 15.76
C PHE A 186 -3.58 -3.92 17.23
N LYS A 187 -4.52 -4.36 18.08
CA LYS A 187 -4.42 -4.15 19.53
C LYS A 187 -3.18 -4.82 20.11
N TYR A 188 -2.81 -5.98 19.59
CA TYR A 188 -1.60 -6.69 19.99
C TYR A 188 -0.34 -5.93 19.59
N ASN A 189 -0.26 -5.51 18.34
CA ASN A 189 0.88 -4.75 17.82
C ASN A 189 1.07 -3.39 18.53
N LYS A 190 -0.04 -2.69 18.85
CA LYS A 190 0.00 -1.45 19.64
C LYS A 190 0.58 -1.67 21.04
N LYS A 191 0.17 -2.74 21.72
CA LYS A 191 0.71 -3.08 23.07
C LYS A 191 2.19 -3.42 23.03
N ILE A 192 2.68 -4.11 21.98
CA ILE A 192 4.10 -4.41 21.82
C ILE A 192 4.90 -3.12 21.63
N ARG A 193 4.41 -2.20 20.79
CA ARG A 193 5.03 -0.90 20.57
C ARG A 193 5.14 -0.10 21.88
N GLU A 194 4.04 0.10 22.59
CA GLU A 194 4.01 0.82 23.86
C GLU A 194 4.95 0.20 24.92
N LYS A 195 5.12 -1.13 24.88
CA LYS A 195 6.06 -1.84 25.74
C LYS A 195 7.52 -1.59 25.36
N ASN A 196 7.82 -1.59 24.05
CA ASN A 196 9.18 -1.35 23.56
C ASN A 196 9.60 0.11 23.75
N GLU A 197 8.68 1.07 23.57
CA GLU A 197 8.92 2.49 23.84
C GLU A 197 9.24 2.76 25.32
N ARG A 198 8.55 2.07 26.26
CA ARG A 198 8.82 2.18 27.71
C ARG A 198 10.10 1.50 28.17
N GLN A 199 10.66 0.58 27.39
CA GLN A 199 11.93 -0.06 27.71
C GLN A 199 13.14 0.72 27.18
N ASN A 200 12.93 1.65 26.25
CA ASN A 200 13.96 2.48 25.64
C ASN A 200 13.93 3.93 26.15
N SER A 201 13.05 4.27 27.06
CA SER A 201 12.97 5.54 27.79
C SER A 201 13.52 5.38 29.23
#